data_6b29c1792c29ab67fdd18ff8d8a7cd36
#
_entry.id   6b29c1792c29ab67fdd18ff8d8a7cd36
#
_cell.length_a   1.000
_cell.length_b   1.000
_cell.length_c   1.000
_cell.angle_alpha   90.00
_cell.angle_beta   90.00
_cell.angle_gamma   90.00
#
_symmetry.space_group_name_H-M   'P 1'
#
loop_
_entity.id
_entity.type
_entity.pdbx_description
1 polymer ?
#
loop_
_entity_poly.entity_id
_entity_poly.type
_entity_poly.pdbx_seq_one_letter_code
_entity_poly.pdbx_strand_id
1 'polypeptide(L)'
;PPGLTAESVTAFSHATGFPILADPLSGLRFGGHTRAAPVIGGYDAYVNTAVTESWPDPEVVVRLGASPTSKPLRKYLAGTDARQLVVDPAGEWREAEFTATDLVVADPDRLCGHLSQIVRSGGSADWRNRWVQADAEHGEVVDDHADELFEGGILADVVAGLPDPSTLVVSNSMPVRDLDRFGAADTTSVTTVGNRGASGIDGIVSTALGAAHGTTDDVTLVIGDLAYYHDMNGLAAIRRADVDATIVLLNNDGGGIFHMLPIEDFEPPFTSQFKTPHGMDFEPTGELYGFEYERVDDREAFREAYAAAVRAEGSQVIEVRTDAEASHDVRDELQAETVDRLVD
;
A
#
# COMPACT_ATOMS: atom_id res chain seq x y z
N PRO A 1 4.42 -0.47 14.00
CA PRO A 1 5.36 0.17 14.95
C PRO A 1 6.64 -0.64 15.07
N PRO A 2 7.80 0.00 15.33
CA PRO A 2 9.05 -0.71 15.53
C PRO A 2 8.93 -1.78 16.63
N GLY A 3 9.43 -2.99 16.38
CA GLY A 3 9.41 -4.09 17.32
C GLY A 3 8.11 -4.91 17.38
N LEU A 4 7.07 -4.52 16.66
CA LEU A 4 5.84 -5.33 16.56
C LEU A 4 6.12 -6.57 15.71
N THR A 5 5.81 -7.75 16.21
CA THR A 5 5.96 -9.01 15.49
C THR A 5 4.63 -9.55 14.99
N ALA A 6 4.67 -10.22 13.83
CA ALA A 6 3.50 -10.91 13.31
C ALA A 6 2.99 -12.02 14.26
N GLU A 7 3.90 -12.67 15.01
CA GLU A 7 3.56 -13.72 15.98
C GLU A 7 2.67 -13.18 17.08
N SER A 8 3.02 -12.06 17.73
CA SER A 8 2.24 -11.50 18.84
C SER A 8 0.86 -11.01 18.40
N VAL A 9 0.77 -10.38 17.21
CA VAL A 9 -0.50 -9.90 16.68
C VAL A 9 -1.39 -11.04 16.23
N THR A 10 -0.84 -12.07 15.60
CA THR A 10 -1.56 -13.31 15.25
C THR A 10 -2.13 -13.98 16.48
N ALA A 11 -1.32 -14.15 17.54
CA ALA A 11 -1.78 -14.72 18.79
C ALA A 11 -2.91 -13.89 19.44
N PHE A 12 -2.81 -12.58 19.38
CA PHE A 12 -3.85 -11.66 19.86
C PHE A 12 -5.14 -11.76 19.00
N SER A 13 -5.02 -11.78 17.68
CA SER A 13 -6.15 -11.98 16.76
C SER A 13 -6.86 -13.32 17.03
N HIS A 14 -6.13 -14.41 17.21
CA HIS A 14 -6.72 -15.70 17.56
C HIS A 14 -7.45 -15.69 18.91
N ALA A 15 -6.88 -15.06 19.94
CA ALA A 15 -7.48 -14.98 21.25
C ALA A 15 -8.74 -14.12 21.29
N THR A 16 -8.76 -13.03 20.53
CA THR A 16 -9.86 -12.06 20.47
C THR A 16 -10.89 -12.35 19.38
N GLY A 17 -10.52 -13.11 18.34
CA GLY A 17 -11.32 -13.24 17.13
C GLY A 17 -11.34 -11.99 16.24
N PHE A 18 -10.49 -10.99 16.49
CA PHE A 18 -10.45 -9.74 15.72
C PHE A 18 -9.76 -9.96 14.39
N PRO A 19 -10.29 -9.40 13.28
CA PRO A 19 -9.55 -9.28 12.03
C PRO A 19 -8.39 -8.30 12.18
N ILE A 20 -7.35 -8.49 11.37
CA ILE A 20 -6.18 -7.60 11.32
C ILE A 20 -6.30 -6.76 10.04
N LEU A 21 -6.68 -5.49 10.16
CA LEU A 21 -6.70 -4.55 9.04
C LEU A 21 -5.27 -4.00 8.91
N ALA A 22 -4.52 -4.58 7.99
CA ALA A 22 -3.09 -4.31 7.87
C ALA A 22 -2.81 -3.21 6.84
N ASP A 23 -2.40 -2.02 7.31
CA ASP A 23 -1.80 -1.01 6.42
C ASP A 23 -0.61 -1.63 5.67
N PRO A 24 -0.40 -1.33 4.38
CA PRO A 24 0.68 -1.95 3.59
C PRO A 24 2.07 -1.74 4.19
N LEU A 25 2.26 -0.67 4.97
CA LEU A 25 3.52 -0.35 5.63
C LEU A 25 3.60 -0.84 7.09
N SER A 26 2.62 -1.61 7.54
CA SER A 26 2.57 -2.10 8.93
C SER A 26 3.58 -3.20 9.24
N GLY A 27 4.10 -3.90 8.22
CA GLY A 27 4.86 -5.14 8.36
C GLY A 27 3.97 -6.36 8.70
N LEU A 28 2.64 -6.23 8.53
CA LEU A 28 1.66 -7.29 8.81
C LEU A 28 0.83 -7.69 7.57
N ARG A 29 0.98 -6.98 6.45
CA ARG A 29 0.26 -7.28 5.20
C ARG A 29 0.81 -8.54 4.53
N PHE A 30 2.12 -8.80 4.68
CA PHE A 30 2.86 -9.85 3.98
C PHE A 30 3.58 -10.77 4.96
N GLY A 31 3.67 -12.06 4.61
CA GLY A 31 4.38 -13.07 5.38
C GLY A 31 3.54 -14.29 5.75
N GLY A 32 4.20 -15.36 6.18
CA GLY A 32 3.56 -16.66 6.45
C GLY A 32 2.43 -16.66 7.49
N HIS A 33 2.33 -15.62 8.31
CA HIS A 33 1.24 -15.44 9.29
C HIS A 33 -0.13 -15.16 8.66
N THR A 34 -0.17 -14.68 7.42
CA THR A 34 -1.43 -14.40 6.69
C THR A 34 -2.24 -15.67 6.44
N ARG A 35 -1.61 -16.86 6.44
CA ARG A 35 -2.31 -18.15 6.40
C ARG A 35 -3.00 -18.51 7.72
N ALA A 36 -2.52 -17.96 8.82
CA ALA A 36 -2.98 -18.34 10.16
C ALA A 36 -3.98 -17.33 10.75
N ALA A 37 -3.91 -16.06 10.33
CA ALA A 37 -4.74 -14.99 10.85
C ALA A 37 -5.53 -14.32 9.74
N PRO A 38 -6.72 -13.76 10.02
CA PRO A 38 -7.51 -13.00 9.05
C PRO A 38 -6.88 -11.61 8.83
N VAL A 39 -5.88 -11.55 7.97
CA VAL A 39 -5.23 -10.31 7.54
C VAL A 39 -6.00 -9.76 6.35
N ILE A 40 -6.52 -8.56 6.50
CA ILE A 40 -7.36 -7.86 5.54
C ILE A 40 -6.54 -6.77 4.87
N GLY A 41 -6.55 -6.76 3.54
CA GLY A 41 -5.74 -5.87 2.70
C GLY A 41 -6.53 -4.82 1.94
N GLY A 42 -7.57 -5.22 1.21
CA GLY A 42 -8.29 -4.40 0.24
C GLY A 42 -9.34 -3.45 0.81
N TYR A 43 -9.43 -3.25 2.12
CA TYR A 43 -10.50 -2.51 2.80
C TYR A 43 -10.72 -1.09 2.26
N ASP A 44 -9.72 -0.44 1.68
CA ASP A 44 -9.86 0.90 1.10
C ASP A 44 -10.89 0.95 -0.05
N ALA A 45 -11.07 -0.16 -0.77
CA ALA A 45 -12.01 -0.26 -1.88
C ALA A 45 -13.48 -0.34 -1.43
N TYR A 46 -13.78 -1.02 -0.33
CA TYR A 46 -15.15 -1.36 0.04
C TYR A 46 -15.66 -0.76 1.35
N VAL A 47 -14.80 -0.16 2.17
CA VAL A 47 -15.23 0.51 3.40
C VAL A 47 -15.87 1.85 3.04
N ASN A 48 -17.15 1.81 2.69
CA ASN A 48 -17.99 2.98 2.42
C ASN A 48 -19.37 2.82 3.07
N THR A 49 -20.19 3.88 3.03
CA THR A 49 -21.49 3.93 3.69
C THR A 49 -22.42 2.83 3.19
N ALA A 50 -22.48 2.56 1.88
CA ALA A 50 -23.39 1.57 1.31
C ALA A 50 -23.15 0.16 1.87
N VAL A 51 -21.90 -0.25 2.03
CA VAL A 51 -21.53 -1.55 2.60
C VAL A 51 -21.66 -1.52 4.12
N THR A 52 -21.11 -0.49 4.77
CA THR A 52 -20.96 -0.48 6.24
C THR A 52 -22.25 -0.18 6.99
N GLU A 53 -23.27 0.45 6.37
CA GLU A 53 -24.60 0.63 6.99
C GLU A 53 -25.29 -0.71 7.33
N SER A 54 -24.96 -1.78 6.59
CA SER A 54 -25.49 -3.13 6.87
C SER A 54 -24.69 -3.88 7.92
N TRP A 55 -23.54 -3.35 8.36
CA TRP A 55 -22.65 -4.00 9.31
C TRP A 55 -22.92 -3.48 10.73
N PRO A 56 -22.85 -4.34 11.75
CA PRO A 56 -22.82 -3.86 13.13
C PRO A 56 -21.54 -3.03 13.36
N ASP A 57 -21.63 -1.97 14.15
CA ASP A 57 -20.46 -1.21 14.53
C ASP A 57 -19.50 -2.06 15.37
N PRO A 58 -18.18 -1.85 15.25
CA PRO A 58 -17.21 -2.44 16.15
C PRO A 58 -17.40 -1.86 17.57
N GLU A 59 -17.34 -2.70 18.59
CA GLU A 59 -17.38 -2.24 19.99
C GLU A 59 -16.02 -1.71 20.44
N VAL A 60 -14.94 -2.29 19.91
CA VAL A 60 -13.55 -1.99 20.27
C VAL A 60 -12.67 -1.97 19.02
N VAL A 61 -11.87 -0.94 18.90
CA VAL A 61 -10.79 -0.82 17.92
C VAL A 61 -9.46 -0.72 18.66
N VAL A 62 -8.51 -1.58 18.32
CA VAL A 62 -7.15 -1.49 18.83
C VAL A 62 -6.23 -1.09 17.69
N ARG A 63 -5.68 0.11 17.78
CA ARG A 63 -4.76 0.65 16.79
C ARG A 63 -3.34 0.54 17.29
N LEU A 64 -2.51 -0.18 16.56
CA LEU A 64 -1.11 -0.39 16.88
C LEU A 64 -0.26 0.58 16.01
N GLY A 65 0.07 1.75 16.54
CA GLY A 65 0.83 2.79 15.85
C GLY A 65 -0.03 3.90 15.25
N ALA A 66 0.44 4.50 14.16
CA ALA A 66 -0.16 5.68 13.52
C ALA A 66 -1.50 5.37 12.81
N SER A 67 -2.20 6.42 12.39
CA SER A 67 -3.39 6.32 11.56
C SER A 67 -3.08 5.64 10.22
N PRO A 68 -3.99 4.79 9.72
CA PRO A 68 -3.80 4.09 8.44
C PRO A 68 -3.75 5.06 7.26
N THR A 69 -3.16 4.60 6.16
CA THR A 69 -3.12 5.32 4.88
C THR A 69 -4.52 5.55 4.33
N SER A 70 -5.39 4.54 4.40
CA SER A 70 -6.77 4.59 3.92
C SER A 70 -7.59 5.70 4.58
N LYS A 71 -8.07 6.64 3.77
CA LYS A 71 -9.01 7.68 4.20
C LYS A 71 -10.42 7.11 4.44
N PRO A 72 -10.96 6.20 3.60
CA PRO A 72 -12.23 5.53 3.86
C PRO A 72 -12.25 4.82 5.22
N LEU A 73 -11.22 4.02 5.54
CA LEU A 73 -11.14 3.33 6.83
C LEU A 73 -11.12 4.32 8.01
N ARG A 74 -10.33 5.39 7.92
CA ARG A 74 -10.30 6.41 8.99
C ARG A 74 -11.66 7.04 9.20
N LYS A 75 -12.37 7.39 8.12
CA LYS A 75 -13.71 7.98 8.18
C LYS A 75 -14.75 7.01 8.73
N TYR A 76 -14.70 5.75 8.31
CA TYR A 76 -15.56 4.72 8.88
C TYR A 76 -15.38 4.61 10.40
N LEU A 77 -14.13 4.43 10.86
CA LEU A 77 -13.84 4.32 12.29
C LEU A 77 -14.21 5.58 13.08
N ALA A 78 -14.06 6.74 12.48
CA ALA A 78 -14.48 8.01 13.10
C ALA A 78 -16.01 8.17 13.23
N GLY A 79 -16.78 7.47 12.40
CA GLY A 79 -18.24 7.46 12.42
C GLY A 79 -18.86 6.46 13.40
N THR A 80 -18.06 5.59 14.04
CA THR A 80 -18.54 4.57 14.97
C THR A 80 -18.46 5.02 16.43
N ASP A 81 -19.31 4.45 17.28
CA ASP A 81 -19.27 4.64 18.76
C ASP A 81 -18.26 3.69 19.44
N ALA A 82 -17.34 3.08 18.68
CA ALA A 82 -16.35 2.15 19.20
C ALA A 82 -15.42 2.79 20.24
N ARG A 83 -15.05 2.00 21.26
CA ARG A 83 -13.92 2.36 22.09
C ARG A 83 -12.63 2.19 21.30
N GLN A 84 -11.93 3.30 20.99
CA GLN A 84 -10.74 3.32 20.16
C GLN A 84 -9.47 3.50 20.99
N LEU A 85 -8.69 2.43 21.12
CA LEU A 85 -7.43 2.43 21.85
C LEU A 85 -6.26 2.62 20.89
N VAL A 86 -5.49 3.69 21.08
CA VAL A 86 -4.21 3.89 20.39
C VAL A 86 -3.09 3.38 21.27
N VAL A 87 -2.31 2.43 20.76
CA VAL A 87 -1.15 1.87 21.47
C VAL A 87 0.11 2.46 20.87
N ASP A 88 0.83 3.26 21.65
CA ASP A 88 2.07 3.91 21.21
C ASP A 88 3.11 3.90 22.34
N PRO A 89 4.31 3.33 22.12
CA PRO A 89 5.33 3.22 23.17
C PRO A 89 5.94 4.57 23.58
N ALA A 90 5.88 5.57 22.71
CA ALA A 90 6.37 6.92 23.01
C ALA A 90 5.29 7.81 23.68
N GLY A 91 4.05 7.32 23.77
CA GLY A 91 2.93 8.08 24.28
C GLY A 91 2.47 9.20 23.35
N GLU A 92 2.77 9.07 22.05
CA GLU A 92 2.34 10.03 21.05
C GLU A 92 0.91 9.75 20.59
N TRP A 93 0.10 10.80 20.56
CA TRP A 93 -1.28 10.74 20.10
C TRP A 93 -1.34 10.80 18.57
N ARG A 94 -0.93 9.71 17.91
CA ARG A 94 -0.84 9.59 16.43
C ARG A 94 -2.20 9.27 15.81
N GLU A 95 -3.12 10.19 15.93
CA GLU A 95 -4.51 10.00 15.54
C GLU A 95 -5.01 11.19 14.71
N ALA A 96 -5.42 10.91 13.44
CA ALA A 96 -5.74 11.96 12.46
C ALA A 96 -7.18 12.49 12.56
N GLU A 97 -8.12 11.71 13.11
CA GLU A 97 -9.55 12.04 13.15
C GLU A 97 -9.99 12.55 14.55
N PHE A 98 -9.11 12.52 15.53
CA PHE A 98 -9.36 12.96 16.92
C PHE A 98 -10.52 12.22 17.62
N THR A 99 -10.71 10.94 17.27
CA THR A 99 -11.78 10.08 17.82
C THR A 99 -11.27 8.98 18.77
N ALA A 100 -9.95 8.86 18.94
CA ALA A 100 -9.40 7.91 19.89
C ALA A 100 -9.86 8.24 21.32
N THR A 101 -10.34 7.20 22.03
CA THR A 101 -10.86 7.33 23.41
C THR A 101 -9.77 7.14 24.45
N ASP A 102 -8.79 6.31 24.15
CA ASP A 102 -7.73 5.93 25.10
C ASP A 102 -6.35 5.93 24.40
N LEU A 103 -5.35 6.43 25.10
CA LEU A 103 -3.95 6.26 24.75
C LEU A 103 -3.31 5.25 25.70
N VAL A 104 -2.83 4.15 25.17
CA VAL A 104 -2.13 3.10 25.91
C VAL A 104 -0.63 3.22 25.66
N VAL A 105 0.09 3.71 26.67
CA VAL A 105 1.56 3.80 26.57
C VAL A 105 2.16 2.47 26.92
N ALA A 106 2.44 1.66 25.90
CA ALA A 106 2.99 0.32 26.04
C ALA A 106 3.75 -0.09 24.78
N ASP A 107 4.65 -1.03 24.91
CA ASP A 107 5.21 -1.79 23.80
C ASP A 107 4.10 -2.65 23.18
N PRO A 108 3.75 -2.45 21.90
CA PRO A 108 2.60 -3.11 21.28
C PRO A 108 2.80 -4.62 21.15
N ASP A 109 4.03 -5.09 20.96
CA ASP A 109 4.33 -6.52 20.86
C ASP A 109 4.10 -7.24 22.20
N ARG A 110 4.65 -6.69 23.28
CA ARG A 110 4.44 -7.22 24.63
C ARG A 110 2.97 -7.15 25.05
N LEU A 111 2.28 -6.08 24.69
CA LEU A 111 0.86 -5.89 24.99
C LEU A 111 0.04 -6.99 24.30
N CYS A 112 0.20 -7.19 22.99
CA CYS A 112 -0.50 -8.23 22.23
C CYS A 112 -0.20 -9.63 22.80
N GLY A 113 1.08 -9.95 23.03
CA GLY A 113 1.50 -11.22 23.60
C GLY A 113 0.93 -11.47 24.99
N HIS A 114 0.82 -10.46 25.85
CA HIS A 114 0.21 -10.59 27.17
C HIS A 114 -1.30 -10.72 27.09
N LEU A 115 -1.99 -9.89 26.29
CA LEU A 115 -3.44 -9.95 26.14
C LEU A 115 -3.90 -11.29 25.54
N SER A 116 -3.15 -11.87 24.62
CA SER A 116 -3.46 -13.19 24.05
C SER A 116 -3.59 -14.31 25.09
N GLN A 117 -2.90 -14.17 26.23
CA GLN A 117 -2.92 -15.16 27.33
C GLN A 117 -4.09 -14.98 28.30
N ILE A 118 -4.63 -13.77 28.44
CA ILE A 118 -5.63 -13.44 29.45
C ILE A 118 -7.05 -13.24 28.90
N VAL A 119 -7.18 -12.89 27.62
CA VAL A 119 -8.49 -12.76 26.96
C VAL A 119 -9.18 -14.14 26.93
N ARG A 120 -10.43 -14.19 27.37
CA ARG A 120 -11.20 -15.44 27.52
C ARG A 120 -12.40 -15.55 26.59
N SER A 121 -12.80 -14.47 25.95
CA SER A 121 -13.90 -14.45 24.99
C SER A 121 -13.48 -13.65 23.77
N GLY A 122 -13.65 -14.23 22.59
CA GLY A 122 -13.41 -13.55 21.32
C GLY A 122 -14.58 -12.71 20.86
N GLY A 123 -14.33 -11.88 19.88
CA GLY A 123 -15.37 -11.18 19.12
C GLY A 123 -16.25 -12.12 18.31
N SER A 124 -17.25 -11.57 17.64
CA SER A 124 -18.17 -12.33 16.79
C SER A 124 -17.44 -12.93 15.59
N ALA A 125 -17.62 -14.23 15.38
CA ALA A 125 -17.13 -14.91 14.18
C ALA A 125 -17.77 -14.32 12.90
N ASP A 126 -19.05 -13.96 12.99
CA ASP A 126 -19.78 -13.35 11.87
C ASP A 126 -19.20 -12.00 11.50
N TRP A 127 -18.80 -11.19 12.51
CA TRP A 127 -18.12 -9.92 12.29
C TRP A 127 -16.79 -10.10 11.54
N ARG A 128 -15.95 -10.98 12.02
CA ARG A 128 -14.68 -11.31 11.37
C ARG A 128 -14.88 -11.83 9.94
N ASN A 129 -15.83 -12.74 9.75
CA ASN A 129 -16.09 -13.37 8.46
C ASN A 129 -16.59 -12.36 7.42
N ARG A 130 -17.30 -11.29 7.82
CA ARG A 130 -17.69 -10.20 6.91
C ARG A 130 -16.48 -9.51 6.29
N TRP A 131 -15.46 -9.21 7.10
CA TRP A 131 -14.21 -8.63 6.60
C TRP A 131 -13.48 -9.57 5.63
N VAL A 132 -13.38 -10.84 6.00
CA VAL A 132 -12.72 -11.85 5.15
C VAL A 132 -13.47 -12.03 3.83
N GLN A 133 -14.80 -12.07 3.87
CA GLN A 133 -15.61 -12.19 2.66
C GLN A 133 -15.49 -10.94 1.78
N ALA A 134 -15.57 -9.75 2.37
CA ALA A 134 -15.46 -8.51 1.62
C ALA A 134 -14.08 -8.35 0.94
N ASP A 135 -13.02 -8.77 1.63
CA ASP A 135 -11.66 -8.77 1.07
C ASP A 135 -11.52 -9.77 -0.09
N ALA A 136 -12.14 -10.95 0.04
CA ALA A 136 -12.15 -11.96 -1.03
C ALA A 136 -12.93 -11.50 -2.26
N GLU A 137 -14.14 -10.92 -2.08
CA GLU A 137 -14.94 -10.37 -3.19
C GLU A 137 -14.21 -9.25 -3.91
N HIS A 138 -13.52 -8.37 -3.17
CA HIS A 138 -12.67 -7.36 -3.80
C HIS A 138 -11.51 -7.98 -4.60
N GLY A 139 -10.88 -9.02 -4.07
CA GLY A 139 -9.84 -9.76 -4.78
C GLY A 139 -10.35 -10.35 -6.10
N GLU A 140 -11.55 -10.95 -6.10
CA GLU A 140 -12.18 -11.50 -7.32
C GLU A 140 -12.47 -10.38 -8.35
N VAL A 141 -12.94 -9.21 -7.91
CA VAL A 141 -13.13 -8.07 -8.82
C VAL A 141 -11.81 -7.63 -9.46
N VAL A 142 -10.74 -7.54 -8.69
CA VAL A 142 -9.40 -7.19 -9.21
C VAL A 142 -8.91 -8.22 -10.22
N ASP A 143 -9.14 -9.51 -9.96
CA ASP A 143 -8.76 -10.61 -10.85
C ASP A 143 -9.58 -10.61 -12.15
N ASP A 144 -10.88 -10.29 -12.09
CA ASP A 144 -11.75 -10.17 -13.27
C ASP A 144 -11.28 -9.04 -14.23
N HIS A 145 -10.58 -8.02 -13.70
CA HIS A 145 -10.01 -6.91 -14.47
C HIS A 145 -8.48 -7.03 -14.68
N ALA A 146 -7.97 -8.27 -14.66
CA ALA A 146 -6.54 -8.54 -14.75
C ALA A 146 -5.88 -8.09 -16.07
N ASP A 147 -6.64 -7.85 -17.13
CA ASP A 147 -6.11 -7.42 -18.42
C ASP A 147 -6.11 -5.89 -18.59
N GLU A 148 -6.73 -5.14 -17.68
CA GLU A 148 -6.80 -3.69 -17.77
C GLU A 148 -5.52 -3.01 -17.30
N LEU A 149 -4.99 -2.09 -18.12
CA LEU A 149 -3.82 -1.30 -17.78
C LEU A 149 -4.23 -0.08 -16.96
N PHE A 150 -3.98 -0.13 -15.67
CA PHE A 150 -4.08 1.00 -14.75
C PHE A 150 -3.07 0.85 -13.61
N GLU A 151 -2.73 1.94 -12.94
CA GLU A 151 -1.64 1.95 -11.96
C GLU A 151 -1.89 0.99 -10.78
N GLY A 152 -3.13 0.87 -10.31
CA GLY A 152 -3.50 -0.09 -9.25
C GLY A 152 -3.29 -1.54 -9.64
N GLY A 153 -3.60 -1.89 -10.91
CA GLY A 153 -3.32 -3.22 -11.47
C GLY A 153 -1.82 -3.54 -11.53
N ILE A 154 -1.00 -2.53 -11.86
CA ILE A 154 0.46 -2.67 -11.83
C ILE A 154 0.95 -2.96 -10.40
N LEU A 155 0.39 -2.29 -9.38
CA LEU A 155 0.75 -2.58 -7.98
C LEU A 155 0.34 -4.00 -7.56
N ALA A 156 -0.83 -4.50 -7.99
CA ALA A 156 -1.24 -5.89 -7.76
C ALA A 156 -0.25 -6.88 -8.40
N ASP A 157 0.15 -6.64 -9.65
CA ASP A 157 1.11 -7.48 -10.37
C ASP A 157 2.51 -7.44 -9.74
N VAL A 158 2.95 -6.26 -9.26
CA VAL A 158 4.21 -6.15 -8.49
C VAL A 158 4.16 -7.04 -7.26
N VAL A 159 3.10 -6.92 -6.45
CA VAL A 159 2.95 -7.74 -5.23
C VAL A 159 2.96 -9.23 -5.54
N ALA A 160 2.23 -9.66 -6.58
CA ALA A 160 2.17 -11.06 -7.00
C ALA A 160 3.52 -11.60 -7.53
N GLY A 161 4.37 -10.73 -8.10
CA GLY A 161 5.66 -11.08 -8.68
C GLY A 161 6.87 -10.88 -7.77
N LEU A 162 6.68 -10.39 -6.52
CA LEU A 162 7.80 -10.14 -5.59
C LEU A 162 8.58 -11.43 -5.27
N PRO A 163 9.91 -11.40 -5.30
CA PRO A 163 10.74 -12.47 -4.76
C PRO A 163 10.52 -12.73 -3.26
N ASP A 164 10.85 -13.94 -2.80
CA ASP A 164 10.74 -14.33 -1.39
C ASP A 164 12.13 -14.74 -0.84
N PRO A 165 12.75 -13.97 0.06
CA PRO A 165 12.31 -12.69 0.63
C PRO A 165 12.56 -11.48 -0.29
N SER A 166 11.86 -10.35 -0.03
CA SER A 166 12.09 -9.09 -0.75
C SER A 166 11.81 -7.85 0.09
N THR A 167 12.28 -6.71 -0.40
CA THR A 167 11.96 -5.38 0.13
C THR A 167 11.22 -4.58 -0.94
N LEU A 168 10.01 -4.16 -0.64
CA LEU A 168 9.20 -3.28 -1.47
C LEU A 168 9.26 -1.85 -0.94
N VAL A 169 9.84 -0.95 -1.72
CA VAL A 169 9.80 0.49 -1.43
C VAL A 169 8.72 1.12 -2.27
N VAL A 170 7.77 1.78 -1.62
CA VAL A 170 6.63 2.39 -2.31
C VAL A 170 6.63 3.90 -2.13
N SER A 171 6.50 4.61 -3.24
CA SER A 171 6.43 6.08 -3.27
C SER A 171 5.15 6.61 -2.62
N ASN A 172 5.21 7.81 -2.12
CA ASN A 172 4.06 8.60 -1.75
C ASN A 172 3.16 8.89 -2.97
N SER A 173 2.07 9.63 -2.77
CA SER A 173 1.05 9.93 -3.77
C SER A 173 0.17 8.71 -4.09
N MET A 174 -0.04 8.35 -5.37
CA MET A 174 -0.89 7.21 -5.74
C MET A 174 -0.26 5.86 -5.41
N PRO A 175 1.04 5.59 -5.63
CA PRO A 175 1.57 4.24 -5.44
C PRO A 175 1.28 3.61 -4.07
N VAL A 176 1.44 4.34 -2.95
CA VAL A 176 1.13 3.79 -1.62
C VAL A 176 -0.37 3.58 -1.41
N ARG A 177 -1.23 4.33 -2.08
CA ARG A 177 -2.69 4.17 -2.02
C ARG A 177 -3.15 2.99 -2.86
N ASP A 178 -2.55 2.83 -4.02
CA ASP A 178 -2.79 1.67 -4.88
C ASP A 178 -2.28 0.38 -4.24
N LEU A 179 -1.13 0.42 -3.56
CA LEU A 179 -0.68 -0.70 -2.75
C LEU A 179 -1.66 -1.03 -1.60
N ASP A 180 -2.24 0.00 -0.96
CA ASP A 180 -3.23 -0.19 0.11
C ASP A 180 -4.52 -0.84 -0.41
N ARG A 181 -4.97 -0.44 -1.60
CA ARG A 181 -6.23 -0.90 -2.20
C ARG A 181 -6.10 -2.22 -2.95
N PHE A 182 -5.04 -2.40 -3.73
CA PHE A 182 -4.87 -3.50 -4.69
C PHE A 182 -3.77 -4.51 -4.32
N GLY A 183 -2.92 -4.17 -3.35
CA GLY A 183 -1.90 -5.08 -2.83
C GLY A 183 -2.50 -6.06 -1.82
N ALA A 184 -3.00 -7.20 -2.29
CA ALA A 184 -3.58 -8.23 -1.44
C ALA A 184 -2.60 -8.72 -0.36
N ALA A 185 -3.15 -9.19 0.78
CA ALA A 185 -2.34 -9.86 1.79
C ALA A 185 -1.79 -11.18 1.23
N ASP A 186 -0.49 -11.39 1.37
CA ASP A 186 0.19 -12.55 0.81
C ASP A 186 1.16 -13.22 1.79
N THR A 187 1.54 -14.46 1.49
CA THR A 187 2.45 -15.27 2.32
C THR A 187 3.92 -15.00 2.07
N THR A 188 4.26 -14.29 1.01
CA THR A 188 5.63 -13.88 0.66
C THR A 188 6.21 -13.01 1.77
N SER A 189 7.46 -13.24 2.12
CA SER A 189 8.16 -12.46 3.14
C SER A 189 8.60 -11.12 2.55
N VAL A 190 7.84 -10.06 2.78
CA VAL A 190 8.10 -8.74 2.23
C VAL A 190 8.29 -7.70 3.33
N THR A 191 9.42 -7.00 3.29
CA THR A 191 9.62 -5.77 4.07
C THR A 191 9.13 -4.58 3.26
N THR A 192 8.06 -3.91 3.70
CA THR A 192 7.55 -2.71 3.02
C THR A 192 8.11 -1.44 3.64
N VAL A 193 8.58 -0.52 2.80
CA VAL A 193 9.18 0.76 3.19
C VAL A 193 8.52 1.91 2.46
N GLY A 194 8.26 3.00 3.17
CA GLY A 194 7.73 4.25 2.59
C GLY A 194 8.09 5.47 3.44
N ASN A 195 8.32 6.59 2.80
CA ASN A 195 8.69 7.86 3.44
C ASN A 195 7.44 8.56 4.03
N ARG A 196 6.87 8.01 5.10
CA ARG A 196 5.60 8.49 5.68
C ARG A 196 5.76 9.47 6.85
N GLY A 197 6.95 9.71 7.32
CA GLY A 197 7.25 10.73 8.34
C GLY A 197 7.15 12.13 7.76
N ALA A 198 7.82 12.37 6.62
CA ALA A 198 7.63 13.52 5.75
C ALA A 198 7.22 12.98 4.38
N SER A 199 5.93 13.11 4.03
CA SER A 199 5.32 12.44 2.88
C SER A 199 5.51 13.23 1.56
N GLY A 200 6.71 13.76 1.32
CA GLY A 200 7.08 14.42 0.06
C GLY A 200 7.41 13.41 -1.05
N ILE A 201 7.82 13.95 -2.20
CA ILE A 201 8.30 13.16 -3.35
C ILE A 201 9.82 13.15 -3.46
N ASP A 202 10.49 13.82 -2.53
CA ASP A 202 11.93 13.90 -2.41
C ASP A 202 12.54 12.67 -1.72
N GLY A 203 13.75 12.29 -2.10
CA GLY A 203 14.54 11.27 -1.44
C GLY A 203 14.02 9.83 -1.58
N ILE A 204 13.08 9.54 -2.47
CA ILE A 204 12.45 8.21 -2.60
C ILE A 204 13.39 7.23 -3.29
N VAL A 205 14.01 7.62 -4.40
CA VAL A 205 15.04 6.82 -5.08
C VAL A 205 16.22 6.57 -4.13
N SER A 206 16.67 7.63 -3.47
CA SER A 206 17.76 7.53 -2.48
C SER A 206 17.42 6.59 -1.32
N THR A 207 16.17 6.58 -0.86
CA THR A 207 15.69 5.65 0.17
C THR A 207 15.72 4.20 -0.32
N ALA A 208 15.23 3.94 -1.54
CA ALA A 208 15.22 2.59 -2.12
C ALA A 208 16.63 2.03 -2.29
N LEU A 209 17.55 2.83 -2.86
CA LEU A 209 18.95 2.40 -3.03
C LEU A 209 19.70 2.30 -1.69
N GLY A 210 19.29 3.10 -0.69
CA GLY A 210 19.77 2.94 0.69
C GLY A 210 19.28 1.64 1.33
N ALA A 211 18.04 1.24 1.08
CA ALA A 211 17.51 -0.05 1.51
C ALA A 211 18.27 -1.20 0.82
N ALA A 212 18.48 -1.12 -0.50
CA ALA A 212 19.26 -2.10 -1.25
C ALA A 212 20.70 -2.26 -0.74
N HIS A 213 21.31 -1.16 -0.28
CA HIS A 213 22.64 -1.24 0.36
C HIS A 213 22.61 -1.91 1.75
N GLY A 214 21.48 -1.84 2.44
CA GLY A 214 21.32 -2.32 3.81
C GLY A 214 20.74 -3.74 3.95
N THR A 215 20.31 -4.37 2.87
CA THR A 215 19.74 -5.72 2.86
C THR A 215 20.42 -6.62 1.83
N THR A 216 20.18 -7.92 1.97
CA THR A 216 20.53 -8.92 0.95
C THR A 216 19.32 -9.39 0.16
N ASP A 217 18.14 -8.86 0.49
CA ASP A 217 16.88 -9.16 -0.19
C ASP A 217 16.81 -8.40 -1.52
N ASP A 218 16.09 -8.96 -2.48
CA ASP A 218 15.78 -8.23 -3.71
C ASP A 218 14.94 -6.99 -3.40
N VAL A 219 15.30 -5.85 -3.99
CA VAL A 219 14.62 -4.57 -3.75
C VAL A 219 13.84 -4.14 -4.98
N THR A 220 12.53 -3.96 -4.80
CA THR A 220 11.66 -3.32 -5.79
C THR A 220 11.22 -1.94 -5.30
N LEU A 221 11.37 -0.92 -6.15
CA LEU A 221 10.82 0.42 -5.96
C LEU A 221 9.66 0.66 -6.91
N VAL A 222 8.48 1.05 -6.40
CA VAL A 222 7.40 1.59 -7.23
C VAL A 222 7.29 3.09 -7.02
N ILE A 223 7.41 3.86 -8.09
CA ILE A 223 7.54 5.32 -8.04
C ILE A 223 6.82 6.00 -9.22
N GLY A 224 6.16 7.13 -8.94
CA GLY A 224 5.60 7.98 -9.99
C GLY A 224 6.66 8.87 -10.67
N ASP A 225 6.34 9.34 -11.86
CA ASP A 225 7.21 10.14 -12.73
C ASP A 225 7.76 11.43 -12.08
N LEU A 226 6.89 12.21 -11.44
CA LEU A 226 7.33 13.44 -10.76
C LEU A 226 8.27 13.15 -9.59
N ALA A 227 8.04 12.08 -8.85
CA ALA A 227 8.92 11.66 -7.75
C ALA A 227 10.25 11.13 -8.28
N TYR A 228 10.22 10.36 -9.38
CA TYR A 228 11.42 9.89 -10.06
C TYR A 228 12.27 11.07 -10.57
N TYR A 229 11.64 12.02 -11.28
CA TYR A 229 12.31 13.22 -11.75
C TYR A 229 12.93 14.03 -10.61
N HIS A 230 12.18 14.19 -9.51
CA HIS A 230 12.61 14.99 -8.35
C HIS A 230 13.87 14.43 -7.68
N ASP A 231 14.01 13.11 -7.59
CA ASP A 231 15.13 12.42 -6.90
C ASP A 231 16.00 11.59 -7.86
N MET A 232 15.93 11.80 -9.17
CA MET A 232 16.69 10.99 -10.14
C MET A 232 18.21 11.07 -9.95
N ASN A 233 18.73 12.15 -9.32
CA ASN A 233 20.14 12.22 -9.00
C ASN A 233 20.58 11.17 -7.94
N GLY A 234 19.63 10.64 -7.17
CA GLY A 234 19.83 9.51 -6.27
C GLY A 234 20.30 8.25 -7.00
N LEU A 235 19.92 8.08 -8.29
CA LEU A 235 20.33 6.95 -9.14
C LEU A 235 21.86 6.84 -9.29
N ALA A 236 22.60 7.91 -9.02
CA ALA A 236 24.07 7.83 -8.98
C ALA A 236 24.60 6.85 -7.93
N ALA A 237 23.79 6.47 -6.94
CA ALA A 237 24.16 5.47 -5.93
C ALA A 237 24.33 4.07 -6.54
N ILE A 238 23.62 3.73 -7.63
CA ILE A 238 23.75 2.44 -8.32
C ILE A 238 25.23 2.15 -8.60
N ARG A 239 25.92 3.06 -9.28
CA ARG A 239 27.35 2.89 -9.58
C ARG A 239 28.28 3.18 -8.41
N ARG A 240 27.91 4.11 -7.50
CA ARG A 240 28.79 4.53 -6.42
C ARG A 240 28.82 3.60 -5.24
N ALA A 241 27.72 2.92 -4.97
CA ALA A 241 27.53 2.02 -3.83
C ALA A 241 27.45 0.54 -4.27
N ASP A 242 27.48 0.27 -5.59
CA ASP A 242 27.38 -1.08 -6.17
C ASP A 242 26.12 -1.78 -5.63
N VAL A 243 24.98 -1.16 -5.86
CA VAL A 243 23.67 -1.64 -5.40
C VAL A 243 22.71 -1.83 -6.58
N ASP A 244 21.92 -2.87 -6.48
CA ASP A 244 20.92 -3.23 -7.49
C ASP A 244 19.50 -3.05 -6.95
N ALA A 245 18.60 -2.60 -7.82
CA ALA A 245 17.18 -2.51 -7.54
C ALA A 245 16.36 -2.61 -8.83
N THR A 246 15.19 -3.21 -8.75
CA THR A 246 14.17 -3.14 -9.80
C THR A 246 13.29 -1.93 -9.54
N ILE A 247 13.20 -1.01 -10.49
CA ILE A 247 12.41 0.23 -10.37
C ILE A 247 11.25 0.17 -11.35
N VAL A 248 10.03 0.18 -10.84
CA VAL A 248 8.79 0.31 -11.61
C VAL A 248 8.40 1.78 -11.61
N LEU A 249 8.58 2.43 -12.75
CA LEU A 249 8.28 3.84 -12.98
C LEU A 249 6.89 3.98 -13.60
N LEU A 250 5.93 4.45 -12.80
CA LEU A 250 4.58 4.78 -13.25
C LEU A 250 4.59 6.19 -13.87
N ASN A 251 4.50 6.27 -15.20
CA ASN A 251 4.54 7.53 -15.91
C ASN A 251 3.17 7.86 -16.50
N ASN A 252 2.44 8.72 -15.80
CA ASN A 252 1.15 9.26 -16.24
C ASN A 252 1.23 10.75 -16.68
N ASP A 253 2.44 11.23 -16.92
CA ASP A 253 2.76 12.60 -17.35
C ASP A 253 2.26 13.66 -16.36
N GLY A 254 2.42 13.42 -15.03
CA GLY A 254 2.13 14.47 -14.05
C GLY A 254 1.58 14.03 -12.70
N GLY A 255 0.85 14.91 -12.06
CA GLY A 255 0.32 14.75 -10.71
C GLY A 255 -1.00 13.97 -10.64
N GLY A 256 -1.01 12.67 -10.91
CA GLY A 256 -2.22 11.83 -10.93
C GLY A 256 -3.07 11.89 -9.65
N ILE A 257 -2.46 12.10 -8.47
CA ILE A 257 -3.20 12.21 -7.21
C ILE A 257 -4.21 13.37 -7.18
N PHE A 258 -3.98 14.42 -7.97
CA PHE A 258 -4.82 15.60 -7.94
C PHE A 258 -6.20 15.38 -8.58
N HIS A 259 -6.38 14.30 -9.37
CA HIS A 259 -7.70 13.84 -9.82
C HIS A 259 -8.63 13.42 -8.66
N MET A 260 -8.10 13.15 -7.46
CA MET A 260 -8.90 12.90 -6.26
C MET A 260 -9.43 14.19 -5.57
N LEU A 261 -9.16 15.35 -6.13
CA LEU A 261 -9.52 16.64 -5.52
C LEU A 261 -10.58 17.38 -6.35
N PRO A 262 -11.49 18.14 -5.69
CA PRO A 262 -12.51 18.91 -6.42
C PRO A 262 -11.98 19.94 -7.42
N ILE A 263 -10.69 20.22 -7.40
CA ILE A 263 -10.05 21.15 -8.38
C ILE A 263 -10.02 20.57 -9.78
N GLU A 264 -10.16 19.24 -9.94
CA GLU A 264 -10.26 18.57 -11.23
C GLU A 264 -11.35 19.16 -12.13
N ASP A 265 -12.48 19.59 -11.55
CA ASP A 265 -13.60 20.20 -12.26
C ASP A 265 -13.30 21.60 -12.83
N PHE A 266 -12.13 22.17 -12.56
CA PHE A 266 -11.81 23.58 -12.86
C PHE A 266 -10.63 23.72 -13.83
N GLU A 267 -10.93 23.70 -15.15
CA GLU A 267 -9.95 24.00 -16.18
C GLU A 267 -9.86 25.51 -16.48
N PRO A 268 -8.69 26.06 -16.88
CA PRO A 268 -7.39 25.41 -17.08
C PRO A 268 -6.50 25.30 -15.83
N PRO A 269 -6.92 25.80 -14.62
CA PRO A 269 -6.06 25.71 -13.43
C PRO A 269 -5.65 24.30 -13.05
N PHE A 270 -6.53 23.30 -13.22
CA PHE A 270 -6.22 21.90 -12.90
C PHE A 270 -5.02 21.40 -13.70
N THR A 271 -5.11 21.45 -15.03
CA THR A 271 -4.01 20.99 -15.89
C THR A 271 -2.74 21.77 -15.67
N SER A 272 -2.81 23.13 -15.57
CA SER A 272 -1.62 23.97 -15.55
C SER A 272 -0.89 24.07 -14.22
N GLN A 273 -1.58 23.80 -13.08
CA GLN A 273 -1.04 24.05 -11.73
C GLN A 273 -1.06 22.81 -10.81
N PHE A 274 -1.82 21.78 -11.16
CA PHE A 274 -1.95 20.55 -10.37
C PHE A 274 -1.46 19.33 -11.15
N LYS A 275 -2.06 18.97 -12.27
CA LYS A 275 -1.61 17.85 -13.11
C LYS A 275 -0.19 18.11 -13.64
N THR A 276 0.08 19.34 -14.10
CA THR A 276 1.39 19.82 -14.58
C THR A 276 2.10 18.84 -15.53
N PRO A 277 1.50 18.51 -16.70
CA PRO A 277 2.11 17.62 -17.67
C PRO A 277 3.52 18.08 -18.03
N HIS A 278 4.48 17.15 -18.05
CA HIS A 278 5.90 17.52 -18.23
C HIS A 278 6.49 17.07 -19.57
N GLY A 279 5.92 16.05 -20.24
CA GLY A 279 6.39 15.53 -21.52
C GLY A 279 7.83 15.03 -21.53
N MET A 280 8.38 14.64 -20.36
CA MET A 280 9.77 14.21 -20.25
C MET A 280 9.95 12.78 -20.74
N ASP A 281 11.12 12.53 -21.35
CA ASP A 281 11.61 11.19 -21.66
C ASP A 281 12.69 10.78 -20.64
N PHE A 282 12.45 9.69 -19.94
CA PHE A 282 13.35 9.18 -18.89
C PHE A 282 14.34 8.11 -19.37
N GLU A 283 14.18 7.58 -20.59
CA GLU A 283 15.07 6.55 -21.15
C GLU A 283 16.56 6.92 -21.09
N PRO A 284 16.97 8.19 -21.34
CA PRO A 284 18.37 8.60 -21.24
C PRO A 284 18.99 8.42 -19.85
N THR A 285 18.20 8.27 -18.80
CA THR A 285 18.71 8.00 -17.45
C THR A 285 19.39 6.64 -17.34
N GLY A 286 18.98 5.64 -18.15
CA GLY A 286 19.62 4.33 -18.23
C GLY A 286 21.09 4.42 -18.62
N GLU A 287 21.42 5.15 -19.71
CA GLU A 287 22.81 5.40 -20.13
C GLU A 287 23.58 6.26 -19.12
N LEU A 288 22.92 7.30 -18.58
CA LEU A 288 23.55 8.25 -17.67
C LEU A 288 24.00 7.59 -16.36
N TYR A 289 23.14 6.75 -15.76
CA TYR A 289 23.38 6.13 -14.46
C TYR A 289 23.81 4.66 -14.53
N GLY A 290 23.64 3.99 -15.68
CA GLY A 290 24.16 2.65 -15.96
C GLY A 290 23.28 1.53 -15.48
N PHE A 291 22.02 1.54 -15.91
CA PHE A 291 21.06 0.47 -15.71
C PHE A 291 20.31 0.19 -17.00
N GLU A 292 19.69 -0.98 -17.09
CA GLU A 292 18.82 -1.35 -18.21
C GLU A 292 17.46 -0.63 -18.04
N TYR A 293 16.92 -0.14 -19.18
CA TYR A 293 15.67 0.59 -19.22
C TYR A 293 14.74 -0.01 -20.25
N GLU A 294 13.53 -0.38 -19.82
CA GLU A 294 12.49 -0.92 -20.69
C GLU A 294 11.22 -0.11 -20.54
N ARG A 295 10.52 0.15 -21.64
CA ARG A 295 9.23 0.85 -21.65
C ARG A 295 8.14 -0.07 -22.13
N VAL A 296 7.06 -0.13 -21.39
CA VAL A 296 5.88 -0.95 -21.69
C VAL A 296 4.61 -0.09 -21.63
N ASP A 297 3.61 -0.45 -22.43
CA ASP A 297 2.33 0.24 -22.58
C ASP A 297 1.12 -0.71 -22.51
N ASP A 298 1.34 -1.96 -22.11
CA ASP A 298 0.30 -2.94 -21.79
C ASP A 298 0.68 -3.78 -20.57
N ARG A 299 -0.34 -4.39 -19.94
CA ARG A 299 -0.18 -5.09 -18.66
C ARG A 299 0.53 -6.44 -18.79
N GLU A 300 0.34 -7.15 -19.91
CA GLU A 300 1.01 -8.43 -20.15
C GLU A 300 2.53 -8.22 -20.35
N ALA A 301 2.90 -7.24 -21.19
CA ALA A 301 4.29 -6.83 -21.38
C ALA A 301 4.93 -6.40 -20.05
N PHE A 302 4.18 -5.68 -19.18
CA PHE A 302 4.69 -5.33 -17.86
C PHE A 302 5.01 -6.58 -17.01
N ARG A 303 4.11 -7.55 -16.94
CA ARG A 303 4.32 -8.80 -16.18
C ARG A 303 5.56 -9.55 -16.67
N GLU A 304 5.74 -9.64 -18.00
CA GLU A 304 6.92 -10.28 -18.59
C GLU A 304 8.21 -9.53 -18.25
N ALA A 305 8.22 -8.21 -18.45
CA ALA A 305 9.36 -7.34 -18.13
C ALA A 305 9.71 -7.40 -16.63
N TYR A 306 8.72 -7.31 -15.76
CA TYR A 306 8.94 -7.37 -14.30
C TYR A 306 9.48 -8.74 -13.87
N ALA A 307 8.90 -9.84 -14.38
CA ALA A 307 9.40 -11.19 -14.09
C ALA A 307 10.82 -11.43 -14.62
N ALA A 308 11.24 -10.75 -15.68
CA ALA A 308 12.61 -10.79 -16.18
C ALA A 308 13.54 -9.92 -15.30
N ALA A 309 13.11 -8.70 -14.97
CA ALA A 309 13.90 -7.74 -14.22
C ALA A 309 14.28 -8.21 -12.81
N VAL A 310 13.34 -8.83 -12.08
CA VAL A 310 13.62 -9.36 -10.71
C VAL A 310 14.58 -10.55 -10.69
N ARG A 311 14.93 -11.11 -11.87
CA ARG A 311 15.92 -12.19 -11.98
C ARG A 311 17.21 -11.75 -12.65
N ALA A 312 17.24 -10.53 -13.18
CA ALA A 312 18.40 -9.99 -13.87
C ALA A 312 19.47 -9.55 -12.87
N GLU A 313 20.73 -9.59 -13.30
CA GLU A 313 21.81 -8.91 -12.57
C GLU A 313 21.81 -7.42 -12.90
N GLY A 314 22.12 -6.58 -11.93
CA GLY A 314 22.15 -5.12 -12.10
C GLY A 314 20.79 -4.46 -11.97
N SER A 315 20.79 -3.16 -11.86
CA SER A 315 19.55 -2.39 -11.73
C SER A 315 18.75 -2.35 -13.03
N GLN A 316 17.43 -2.44 -12.89
CA GLN A 316 16.47 -2.41 -13.99
C GLN A 316 15.44 -1.30 -13.76
N VAL A 317 15.08 -0.56 -14.77
CA VAL A 317 13.94 0.37 -14.74
C VAL A 317 12.92 -0.04 -15.78
N ILE A 318 11.68 -0.26 -15.33
CA ILE A 318 10.53 -0.56 -16.20
C ILE A 318 9.60 0.64 -16.13
N GLU A 319 9.55 1.43 -17.19
CA GLU A 319 8.59 2.53 -17.35
C GLU A 319 7.27 1.97 -17.87
N VAL A 320 6.21 2.12 -17.06
CA VAL A 320 4.84 1.83 -17.48
C VAL A 320 4.15 3.14 -17.79
N ARG A 321 3.75 3.33 -19.05
CA ARG A 321 2.99 4.51 -19.45
C ARG A 321 1.52 4.28 -19.22
N THR A 322 0.91 5.15 -18.42
CA THR A 322 -0.51 5.13 -18.09
C THR A 322 -1.15 6.48 -18.37
N ASP A 323 -2.47 6.52 -18.35
CA ASP A 323 -3.25 7.75 -18.28
C ASP A 323 -3.86 7.88 -16.88
N ALA A 324 -3.65 9.03 -16.24
CA ALA A 324 -4.11 9.24 -14.87
C ALA A 324 -5.64 9.25 -14.75
N GLU A 325 -6.34 9.91 -15.67
CA GLU A 325 -7.81 9.99 -15.67
C GLU A 325 -8.41 8.61 -15.90
N ALA A 326 -7.96 7.88 -16.95
CA ALA A 326 -8.40 6.52 -17.19
C ALA A 326 -8.10 5.57 -16.01
N SER A 327 -6.96 5.73 -15.34
CA SER A 327 -6.63 4.94 -14.14
C SER A 327 -7.57 5.25 -12.96
N HIS A 328 -8.05 6.48 -12.82
CA HIS A 328 -9.05 6.84 -11.81
C HIS A 328 -10.42 6.28 -12.16
N ASP A 329 -10.83 6.32 -13.43
CA ASP A 329 -12.10 5.74 -13.90
C ASP A 329 -12.15 4.23 -13.59
N VAL A 330 -11.09 3.49 -13.90
CA VAL A 330 -10.99 2.05 -13.57
C VAL A 330 -11.06 1.82 -12.05
N ARG A 331 -10.37 2.62 -11.24
CA ARG A 331 -10.44 2.51 -9.77
C ARG A 331 -11.87 2.68 -9.26
N ASP A 332 -12.61 3.63 -9.81
CA ASP A 332 -13.99 3.91 -9.42
C ASP A 332 -14.95 2.81 -9.90
N GLU A 333 -14.73 2.24 -11.09
CA GLU A 333 -15.46 1.10 -11.62
C GLU A 333 -15.27 -0.14 -10.74
N LEU A 334 -14.02 -0.52 -10.42
CA LEU A 334 -13.74 -1.65 -9.54
C LEU A 334 -14.33 -1.45 -8.14
N GLN A 335 -14.29 -0.22 -7.62
CA GLN A 335 -14.92 0.10 -6.35
C GLN A 335 -16.44 -0.08 -6.40
N ALA A 336 -17.09 0.42 -7.44
CA ALA A 336 -18.53 0.30 -7.62
C ALA A 336 -18.95 -1.18 -7.73
N GLU A 337 -18.24 -1.95 -8.54
CA GLU A 337 -18.51 -3.39 -8.69
C GLU A 337 -18.29 -4.15 -7.37
N THR A 338 -17.21 -3.88 -6.64
CA THR A 338 -16.99 -4.50 -5.33
C THR A 338 -18.12 -4.17 -4.36
N VAL A 339 -18.59 -2.92 -4.33
CA VAL A 339 -19.70 -2.50 -3.48
C VAL A 339 -21.00 -3.20 -3.88
N ASP A 340 -21.30 -3.28 -5.15
CA ASP A 340 -22.52 -3.94 -5.67
C ASP A 340 -22.54 -5.43 -5.28
N ARG A 341 -21.42 -6.15 -5.43
CA ARG A 341 -21.30 -7.57 -4.99
C ARG A 341 -21.49 -7.77 -3.49
N LEU A 342 -21.18 -6.75 -2.67
CA LEU A 342 -21.29 -6.84 -1.21
C LEU A 342 -22.65 -6.42 -0.65
N VAL A 343 -23.45 -5.69 -1.44
CA VAL A 343 -24.76 -5.19 -1.02
C VAL A 343 -25.90 -6.09 -1.52
N ASP A 344 -25.71 -6.83 -2.63
CA ASP A 344 -26.63 -7.82 -3.17
C ASP A 344 -26.64 -9.11 -2.33
#